data_035127a20a514b22862cef929c96fbba
#
_entry.id   035127a20a514b22862cef929c96fbba
#
_cell.length_a   1.000
_cell.length_b   1.000
_cell.length_c   1.000
_cell.angle_alpha   90.00
_cell.angle_beta   90.00
_cell.angle_gamma   90.00
#
_symmetry.space_group_name_H-M   'P 1'
#
loop_
_entity.id
_entity.type
_entity.pdbx_description
1 polymer ?
#
loop_
_entity_poly.entity_id
_entity_poly.type
_entity_poly.pdbx_seq_one_letter_code
_entity_poly.pdbx_strand_id
1 'polypeptide(L)'
;ISTCSPDYYKHQQMLFLELYKNGLVYKKENYVNWDPVDETVLANEQVIDGKGWRSGAIVEKKKLSQWFFNISKFSEELLEGLDKLSNWPNKVKTMQKNWIGKSYGCEIDFDLITDLPVKKIKCFTTRPDTLFGMSFLALSVDHPISKNYENNQEFLKFKKECLKNGTTEESIAHAEKIGFKTEILAVNPFDEEIK
;
A
#
# COMPACT_ATOMS: atom_id res chain seq x y z
N ILE A 1 3.54 25.32 28.16
CA ILE A 1 3.38 25.48 26.72
C ILE A 1 2.17 24.66 26.32
N SER A 2 1.23 25.27 25.58
CA SER A 2 0.07 24.58 25.01
C SER A 2 0.27 24.46 23.50
N THR A 3 0.40 23.24 23.01
CA THR A 3 0.64 22.97 21.59
C THR A 3 -0.58 23.25 20.69
N CYS A 4 -1.77 23.35 21.29
CA CYS A 4 -3.02 23.70 20.59
C CYS A 4 -3.30 25.22 20.56
N SER A 5 -2.44 26.05 21.17
CA SER A 5 -2.61 27.52 21.12
C SER A 5 -2.16 28.07 19.75
N PRO A 6 -2.83 29.12 19.24
CA PRO A 6 -2.43 29.77 17.99
C PRO A 6 -0.98 30.24 17.98
N ASP A 7 -0.48 30.73 19.10
CA ASP A 7 0.90 31.18 19.24
C ASP A 7 1.93 30.07 19.08
N TYR A 8 1.53 28.82 19.33
CA TYR A 8 2.39 27.66 19.12
C TYR A 8 2.24 27.07 17.71
N TYR A 9 1.02 26.71 17.28
CA TYR A 9 0.83 26.01 16.02
C TYR A 9 1.08 26.88 14.78
N LYS A 10 1.10 28.21 14.88
CA LYS A 10 1.52 29.09 13.78
C LYS A 10 2.90 28.72 13.24
N HIS A 11 3.81 28.27 14.12
CA HIS A 11 5.15 27.84 13.71
C HIS A 11 5.11 26.52 12.93
N GLN A 12 4.22 25.60 13.31
CA GLN A 12 4.00 24.35 12.58
C GLN A 12 3.39 24.63 11.19
N GLN A 13 2.43 25.55 11.12
CA GLN A 13 1.84 25.99 9.84
C GLN A 13 2.89 26.65 8.94
N MET A 14 3.78 27.46 9.50
CA MET A 14 4.86 28.08 8.76
C MET A 14 5.84 27.02 8.19
N LEU A 15 6.21 26.03 9.00
CA LEU A 15 7.04 24.91 8.54
C LEU A 15 6.35 24.13 7.42
N PHE A 16 5.05 23.86 7.56
CA PHE A 16 4.28 23.19 6.50
C PHE A 16 4.33 23.99 5.18
N LEU A 17 4.15 25.31 5.24
CA LEU A 17 4.21 26.17 4.05
C LEU A 17 5.59 26.18 3.41
N GLU A 18 6.66 26.16 4.21
CA GLU A 18 8.03 26.05 3.69
C GLU A 18 8.25 24.71 2.98
N LEU A 19 7.78 23.60 3.56
CA LEU A 19 7.86 22.28 2.93
C LEU A 19 7.04 22.22 1.64
N TYR A 20 5.85 22.86 1.63
CA TYR A 20 5.02 22.94 0.43
C TYR A 20 5.69 23.75 -0.69
N LYS A 21 6.27 24.93 -0.38
CA LYS A 21 7.01 25.75 -1.35
C LYS A 21 8.19 25.00 -1.97
N ASN A 22 8.82 24.11 -1.21
CA ASN A 22 9.94 23.28 -1.66
C ASN A 22 9.49 21.99 -2.36
N GLY A 23 8.20 21.80 -2.63
CA GLY A 23 7.67 20.61 -3.30
C GLY A 23 7.78 19.30 -2.51
N LEU A 24 7.90 19.43 -1.18
CA LEU A 24 8.00 18.29 -0.26
C LEU A 24 6.64 17.86 0.31
N VAL A 25 5.59 18.62 0.00
CA VAL A 25 4.21 18.32 0.40
C VAL A 25 3.33 18.41 -0.84
N TYR A 26 2.46 17.44 -1.02
CA TYR A 26 1.50 17.38 -2.13
C TYR A 26 0.15 16.86 -1.66
N LYS A 27 -0.88 17.11 -2.45
CA LYS A 27 -2.24 16.66 -2.18
C LYS A 27 -2.60 15.52 -3.12
N LYS A 28 -3.13 14.43 -2.57
CA LYS A 28 -3.52 13.24 -3.33
C LYS A 28 -4.78 12.62 -2.73
N GLU A 29 -5.63 12.09 -3.59
CA GLU A 29 -6.71 11.20 -3.15
C GLU A 29 -6.16 9.82 -2.84
N ASN A 30 -6.49 9.31 -1.66
CA ASN A 30 -6.12 7.97 -1.23
C ASN A 30 -7.22 7.36 -0.36
N TYR A 31 -7.23 6.03 -0.28
CA TYR A 31 -8.07 5.33 0.66
C TYR A 31 -7.51 5.44 2.06
N VAL A 32 -8.38 5.75 3.00
CA VAL A 32 -8.07 5.85 4.42
C VAL A 32 -9.01 4.96 5.22
N ASN A 33 -8.58 4.56 6.41
CA ASN A 33 -9.45 3.91 7.37
C ASN A 33 -10.34 4.99 8.01
N TRP A 34 -11.63 4.90 7.80
CA TRP A 34 -12.61 5.84 8.32
C TRP A 34 -13.42 5.20 9.44
N ASP A 35 -13.46 5.87 10.58
CA ASP A 35 -14.36 5.52 11.67
C ASP A 35 -15.66 6.32 11.52
N PRO A 36 -16.81 5.67 11.25
CA PRO A 36 -18.06 6.37 11.02
C PRO A 36 -18.71 6.93 12.30
N VAL A 37 -18.30 6.45 13.48
CA VAL A 37 -18.82 6.91 14.78
C VAL A 37 -18.01 8.10 15.30
N ASP A 38 -16.67 8.00 15.26
CA ASP A 38 -15.77 9.09 15.67
C ASP A 38 -15.58 10.13 14.55
N GLU A 39 -16.12 9.88 13.34
CA GLU A 39 -16.00 10.74 12.16
C GLU A 39 -14.55 11.15 11.87
N THR A 40 -13.62 10.21 12.00
CA THR A 40 -12.17 10.49 11.88
C THR A 40 -11.43 9.44 11.05
N VAL A 41 -10.27 9.82 10.56
CA VAL A 41 -9.33 8.93 9.90
C VAL A 41 -8.49 8.22 10.95
N LEU A 42 -8.34 6.89 10.81
CA LEU A 42 -7.53 6.06 11.68
C LEU A 42 -6.25 5.61 10.99
N ALA A 43 -5.13 5.65 11.71
CA ALA A 43 -3.91 4.95 11.31
C ALA A 43 -4.12 3.43 11.35
N ASN A 44 -3.28 2.65 10.66
CA ASN A 44 -3.42 1.19 10.64
C ASN A 44 -3.34 0.58 12.03
N GLU A 45 -2.49 1.11 12.90
CA GLU A 45 -2.31 0.68 14.30
C GLU A 45 -3.55 0.96 15.18
N GLN A 46 -4.43 1.82 14.72
CA GLN A 46 -5.68 2.17 15.41
C GLN A 46 -6.87 1.31 14.97
N VAL A 47 -6.63 0.38 14.05
CA VAL A 47 -7.63 -0.58 13.58
C VAL A 47 -7.30 -1.95 14.15
N ILE A 48 -8.15 -2.47 15.04
CA ILE A 48 -8.01 -3.76 15.70
C ILE A 48 -9.17 -4.64 15.27
N ASP A 49 -8.88 -5.77 14.65
CA ASP A 49 -9.89 -6.71 14.12
C ASP A 49 -10.96 -6.04 13.24
N GLY A 50 -10.53 -5.09 12.39
CA GLY A 50 -11.41 -4.35 11.50
C GLY A 50 -12.27 -3.29 12.18
N LYS A 51 -12.01 -2.99 13.46
CA LYS A 51 -12.74 -2.01 14.27
C LYS A 51 -11.85 -0.87 14.74
N GLY A 52 -12.43 0.31 14.88
CA GLY A 52 -11.76 1.45 15.50
C GLY A 52 -11.42 1.15 16.97
N TRP A 53 -10.16 1.39 17.34
CA TRP A 53 -9.62 1.08 18.67
C TRP A 53 -10.36 1.76 19.83
N ARG A 54 -11.00 2.91 19.57
CA ARG A 54 -11.73 3.71 20.55
C ARG A 54 -13.24 3.52 20.49
N SER A 55 -13.82 3.63 19.29
CA SER A 55 -15.26 3.55 19.09
C SER A 55 -15.79 2.12 19.07
N GLY A 56 -14.96 1.13 18.70
CA GLY A 56 -15.38 -0.23 18.43
C GLY A 56 -16.22 -0.39 17.15
N ALA A 57 -16.43 0.68 16.39
CA ALA A 57 -17.18 0.67 15.13
C ALA A 57 -16.38 -0.06 14.03
N ILE A 58 -17.10 -0.69 13.11
CA ILE A 58 -16.48 -1.29 11.92
C ILE A 58 -15.89 -0.16 11.07
N VAL A 59 -14.60 -0.28 10.76
CA VAL A 59 -13.88 0.71 9.95
C VAL A 59 -14.23 0.57 8.48
N GLU A 60 -14.47 1.70 7.84
CA GLU A 60 -14.78 1.80 6.43
C GLU A 60 -13.56 2.27 5.63
N LYS A 61 -13.42 1.79 4.39
CA LYS A 61 -12.44 2.36 3.44
C LYS A 61 -13.08 3.54 2.72
N LYS A 62 -12.61 4.75 3.00
CA LYS A 62 -13.12 5.99 2.40
C LYS A 62 -12.04 6.66 1.57
N LYS A 63 -12.38 7.08 0.36
CA LYS A 63 -11.47 7.83 -0.50
C LYS A 63 -11.54 9.30 -0.14
N LEU A 64 -10.44 9.84 0.38
CA LEU A 64 -10.33 11.23 0.79
C LEU A 64 -9.11 11.91 0.17
N SER A 65 -9.24 13.20 -0.11
CA SER A 65 -8.13 14.04 -0.54
C SER A 65 -7.32 14.44 0.70
N GLN A 66 -6.07 13.98 0.77
CA GLN A 66 -5.18 14.14 1.91
C GLN A 66 -3.86 14.80 1.51
N TRP A 67 -3.20 15.41 2.46
CA TRP A 67 -1.84 15.92 2.32
C TRP A 67 -0.83 14.81 2.60
N PHE A 68 0.19 14.73 1.75
CA PHE A 68 1.27 13.76 1.86
C PHE A 68 2.62 14.47 1.87
N PHE A 69 3.53 13.99 2.71
CA PHE A 69 4.93 14.38 2.65
C PHE A 69 5.68 13.46 1.69
N ASN A 70 6.48 14.02 0.81
CA ASN A 70 7.28 13.26 -0.14
C ASN A 70 8.58 12.75 0.51
N ILE A 71 8.43 11.95 1.57
CA ILE A 71 9.55 11.44 2.35
C ILE A 71 10.41 10.43 1.58
N SER A 72 9.81 9.66 0.66
CA SER A 72 10.52 8.68 -0.16
C SER A 72 11.57 9.30 -1.09
N LYS A 73 11.46 10.60 -1.40
CA LYS A 73 12.47 11.35 -2.14
C LYS A 73 13.86 11.31 -1.49
N PHE A 74 13.91 11.18 -0.18
CA PHE A 74 15.14 11.19 0.60
C PHE A 74 15.64 9.80 1.02
N SER A 75 15.00 8.73 0.57
CA SER A 75 15.32 7.37 1.01
C SER A 75 16.76 6.98 0.77
N GLU A 76 17.33 7.33 -0.40
CA GLU A 76 18.73 7.04 -0.73
C GLU A 76 19.69 7.84 0.14
N GLU A 77 19.48 9.16 0.25
CA GLU A 77 20.29 10.04 1.11
C GLU A 77 20.26 9.61 2.58
N LEU A 78 19.09 9.19 3.07
CA LEU A 78 18.95 8.69 4.44
C LEU A 78 19.73 7.39 4.63
N LEU A 79 19.67 6.48 3.66
CA LEU A 79 20.40 5.22 3.71
C LEU A 79 21.93 5.44 3.73
N GLU A 80 22.43 6.26 2.83
CA GLU A 80 23.86 6.64 2.78
C GLU A 80 24.29 7.44 4.03
N GLY A 81 23.38 8.27 4.57
CA GLY A 81 23.62 9.04 5.77
C GLY A 81 23.89 8.19 7.00
N LEU A 82 23.34 6.96 7.08
CA LEU A 82 23.57 6.05 8.20
C LEU A 82 25.06 5.72 8.40
N ASP A 83 25.82 5.65 7.32
CA ASP A 83 27.24 5.33 7.40
C ASP A 83 28.07 6.47 8.02
N LYS A 84 27.56 7.70 7.93
CA LYS A 84 28.19 8.91 8.51
C LYS A 84 27.91 9.07 10.01
N LEU A 85 26.96 8.32 10.56
CA LEU A 85 26.56 8.40 11.97
C LEU A 85 27.47 7.53 12.85
N SER A 86 28.74 7.93 13.02
CA SER A 86 29.75 7.16 13.76
C SER A 86 29.40 6.88 15.22
N ASN A 87 28.69 7.81 15.87
CA ASN A 87 28.29 7.70 17.27
C ASN A 87 26.99 6.92 17.52
N TRP A 88 26.33 6.45 16.46
CA TRP A 88 25.11 5.67 16.62
C TRP A 88 25.43 4.18 16.86
N PRO A 89 24.69 3.51 17.77
CA PRO A 89 24.83 2.07 17.96
C PRO A 89 24.53 1.29 16.67
N ASN A 90 25.32 0.28 16.38
CA ASN A 90 25.15 -0.54 15.16
C ASN A 90 23.75 -1.16 15.06
N LYS A 91 23.16 -1.59 16.20
CA LYS A 91 21.81 -2.13 16.24
C LYS A 91 20.77 -1.12 15.70
N VAL A 92 20.91 0.16 16.07
CA VAL A 92 20.00 1.22 15.61
C VAL A 92 20.19 1.48 14.11
N LYS A 93 21.44 1.55 13.63
CA LYS A 93 21.72 1.69 12.19
C LYS A 93 21.11 0.54 11.38
N THR A 94 21.24 -0.69 11.85
CA THR A 94 20.66 -1.87 11.19
C THR A 94 19.13 -1.79 11.16
N MET A 95 18.49 -1.38 12.26
CA MET A 95 17.04 -1.19 12.31
C MET A 95 16.58 -0.13 11.29
N GLN A 96 17.28 1.00 11.20
CA GLN A 96 16.95 2.05 10.23
C GLN A 96 17.16 1.60 8.79
N LYS A 97 18.25 0.88 8.51
CA LYS A 97 18.53 0.31 7.19
C LYS A 97 17.43 -0.67 6.75
N ASN A 98 17.03 -1.54 7.65
CA ASN A 98 15.93 -2.51 7.39
C ASN A 98 14.58 -1.80 7.21
N TRP A 99 14.33 -0.73 7.95
CA TRP A 99 13.12 0.08 7.81
C TRP A 99 13.05 0.79 6.46
N ILE A 100 14.14 1.38 5.99
CA ILE A 100 14.23 2.00 4.66
C ILE A 100 14.04 0.95 3.57
N GLY A 101 14.59 -0.26 3.77
CA GLY A 101 14.27 -1.45 3.00
C GLY A 101 14.58 -1.35 1.51
N LYS A 102 15.76 -0.80 1.13
CA LYS A 102 16.16 -0.74 -0.27
C LYS A 102 16.21 -2.15 -0.87
N SER A 103 15.44 -2.35 -1.94
CA SER A 103 15.37 -3.61 -2.67
C SER A 103 15.60 -3.39 -4.16
N TYR A 104 16.09 -4.43 -4.83
CA TYR A 104 16.26 -4.46 -6.28
C TYR A 104 15.32 -5.51 -6.85
N GLY A 105 14.76 -5.21 -8.02
CA GLY A 105 13.85 -6.11 -8.68
C GLY A 105 13.63 -5.75 -10.15
N CYS A 106 12.76 -6.50 -10.81
CA CYS A 106 12.40 -6.31 -12.20
C CYS A 106 10.91 -6.01 -12.33
N GLU A 107 10.56 -5.14 -13.26
CA GLU A 107 9.19 -5.01 -13.76
C GLU A 107 9.00 -5.96 -14.94
N ILE A 108 7.86 -6.64 -14.96
CA ILE A 108 7.52 -7.62 -15.97
C ILE A 108 6.11 -7.33 -16.46
N ASP A 109 5.95 -7.26 -17.77
CA ASP A 109 4.66 -7.11 -18.42
C ASP A 109 4.14 -8.49 -18.83
N PHE A 110 2.89 -8.78 -18.45
CA PHE A 110 2.15 -9.96 -18.87
C PHE A 110 1.05 -9.54 -19.84
N ASP A 111 1.09 -10.06 -21.06
CA ASP A 111 0.01 -9.90 -22.01
C ASP A 111 -1.20 -10.72 -21.58
N LEU A 112 -2.40 -10.13 -21.69
CA LEU A 112 -3.65 -10.79 -21.31
C LEU A 112 -4.44 -11.24 -22.55
N ILE A 113 -4.95 -12.45 -22.47
CA ILE A 113 -5.95 -12.96 -23.39
C ILE A 113 -7.32 -12.67 -22.79
N THR A 114 -7.93 -11.59 -23.25
CA THR A 114 -9.21 -11.10 -22.74
C THR A 114 -9.86 -10.13 -23.71
N ASP A 115 -11.19 -10.01 -23.67
CA ASP A 115 -11.95 -9.00 -24.42
C ASP A 115 -11.99 -7.64 -23.68
N LEU A 116 -11.48 -7.58 -22.46
CA LEU A 116 -11.41 -6.34 -21.66
C LEU A 116 -10.47 -5.32 -22.30
N PRO A 117 -10.66 -4.01 -22.01
CA PRO A 117 -9.79 -2.96 -22.55
C PRO A 117 -8.35 -3.02 -22.01
N VAL A 118 -8.15 -3.62 -20.83
CA VAL A 118 -6.81 -3.83 -20.26
C VAL A 118 -6.19 -5.06 -20.89
N LYS A 119 -5.10 -4.86 -21.64
CA LYS A 119 -4.41 -5.93 -22.36
C LYS A 119 -3.10 -6.36 -21.72
N LYS A 120 -2.62 -5.64 -20.72
CA LYS A 120 -1.37 -5.93 -20.00
C LYS A 120 -1.50 -5.72 -18.52
N ILE A 121 -0.80 -6.55 -17.76
CA ILE A 121 -0.58 -6.36 -16.33
C ILE A 121 0.92 -6.25 -16.10
N LYS A 122 1.31 -5.19 -15.39
CA LYS A 122 2.69 -5.00 -14.95
C LYS A 122 2.83 -5.51 -13.52
N CYS A 123 3.79 -6.38 -13.29
CA CYS A 123 4.15 -6.91 -11.98
C CYS A 123 5.59 -6.51 -11.65
N PHE A 124 5.84 -6.22 -10.38
CA PHE A 124 7.19 -6.05 -9.85
C PHE A 124 7.57 -7.27 -9.02
N THR A 125 8.78 -7.79 -9.21
CA THR A 125 9.31 -8.89 -8.40
C THR A 125 10.75 -8.63 -7.98
N THR A 126 11.10 -8.99 -6.75
CA THR A 126 12.48 -9.04 -6.25
C THR A 126 13.14 -10.40 -6.51
N ARG A 127 12.38 -11.37 -7.03
CA ARG A 127 12.82 -12.73 -7.30
C ARG A 127 12.52 -13.12 -8.77
N PRO A 128 13.18 -12.49 -9.75
CA PRO A 128 12.97 -12.82 -11.17
C PRO A 128 13.34 -14.28 -11.50
N ASP A 129 14.23 -14.89 -10.72
CA ASP A 129 14.64 -16.29 -10.83
C ASP A 129 13.48 -17.28 -10.61
N THR A 130 12.42 -16.90 -9.92
CA THR A 130 11.25 -17.77 -9.66
C THR A 130 10.18 -17.73 -10.74
N LEU A 131 10.30 -16.84 -11.72
CA LEU A 131 9.29 -16.65 -12.77
C LEU A 131 9.07 -17.89 -13.65
N PHE A 132 10.10 -18.70 -13.85
CA PHE A 132 10.00 -19.92 -14.63
C PHE A 132 9.06 -20.98 -14.01
N GLY A 133 8.82 -20.87 -12.72
CA GLY A 133 7.94 -21.79 -11.98
C GLY A 133 6.55 -21.21 -11.67
N MET A 134 6.21 -20.05 -12.22
CA MET A 134 4.89 -19.45 -11.97
C MET A 134 3.78 -20.23 -12.66
N SER A 135 2.62 -20.28 -12.02
CA SER A 135 1.44 -20.96 -12.53
C SER A 135 0.19 -20.08 -12.57
N PHE A 136 0.20 -18.93 -11.93
CA PHE A 136 -0.90 -17.97 -11.97
C PHE A 136 -0.44 -16.56 -11.58
N LEU A 137 -1.23 -15.55 -11.98
CA LEU A 137 -1.11 -14.18 -11.50
C LEU A 137 -2.23 -13.89 -10.50
N ALA A 138 -1.87 -13.27 -9.36
CA ALA A 138 -2.84 -12.80 -8.39
C ALA A 138 -2.95 -11.28 -8.43
N LEU A 139 -4.18 -10.76 -8.44
CA LEU A 139 -4.47 -9.35 -8.41
C LEU A 139 -5.23 -8.98 -7.14
N SER A 140 -4.99 -7.77 -6.65
CA SER A 140 -5.81 -7.21 -5.58
C SER A 140 -7.26 -7.06 -6.02
N VAL A 141 -8.18 -7.22 -5.08
CA VAL A 141 -9.62 -6.95 -5.31
C VAL A 141 -9.91 -5.49 -5.69
N ASP A 142 -8.97 -4.58 -5.43
CA ASP A 142 -9.06 -3.16 -5.78
C ASP A 142 -8.45 -2.85 -7.15
N HIS A 143 -7.89 -3.85 -7.86
CA HIS A 143 -7.34 -3.66 -9.19
C HIS A 143 -8.46 -3.26 -10.18
N PRO A 144 -8.21 -2.36 -11.15
CA PRO A 144 -9.22 -1.89 -12.11
C PRO A 144 -9.98 -3.00 -12.85
N ILE A 145 -9.34 -4.14 -13.13
CA ILE A 145 -9.96 -5.32 -13.76
C ILE A 145 -11.11 -5.87 -12.90
N SER A 146 -11.03 -5.77 -11.59
CA SER A 146 -12.03 -6.28 -10.65
C SER A 146 -13.43 -5.65 -10.83
N LYS A 147 -13.50 -4.44 -11.40
CA LYS A 147 -14.76 -3.78 -11.71
C LYS A 147 -15.62 -4.57 -12.69
N ASN A 148 -15.01 -5.37 -13.55
CA ASN A 148 -15.74 -6.19 -14.53
C ASN A 148 -16.49 -7.36 -13.87
N TYR A 149 -16.17 -7.67 -12.61
CA TYR A 149 -16.77 -8.74 -11.83
C TYR A 149 -17.78 -8.24 -10.78
N GLU A 150 -18.08 -6.94 -10.74
CA GLU A 150 -19.02 -6.38 -9.73
C GLU A 150 -20.46 -6.88 -9.87
N ASN A 151 -20.82 -7.49 -11.00
CA ASN A 151 -22.12 -8.15 -11.19
C ASN A 151 -22.11 -9.63 -10.76
N ASN A 152 -20.95 -10.20 -10.40
CA ASN A 152 -20.83 -11.59 -9.98
C ASN A 152 -21.01 -11.71 -8.47
N GLN A 153 -22.02 -12.48 -8.03
CA GLN A 153 -22.36 -12.65 -6.60
C GLN A 153 -21.25 -13.34 -5.80
N GLU A 154 -20.53 -14.29 -6.40
CA GLU A 154 -19.41 -14.96 -5.74
C GLU A 154 -18.23 -14.00 -5.55
N PHE A 155 -17.92 -13.21 -6.58
CA PHE A 155 -16.91 -12.17 -6.48
C PHE A 155 -17.24 -11.13 -5.41
N LEU A 156 -18.50 -10.70 -5.30
CA LEU A 156 -18.92 -9.74 -4.27
C LEU A 156 -18.77 -10.31 -2.85
N LYS A 157 -19.05 -11.60 -2.65
CA LYS A 157 -18.81 -12.28 -1.37
C LYS A 157 -17.31 -12.30 -1.06
N PHE A 158 -16.49 -12.75 -2.03
CA PHE A 158 -15.03 -12.76 -1.91
C PHE A 158 -14.47 -11.37 -1.59
N LYS A 159 -14.89 -10.34 -2.32
CA LYS A 159 -14.48 -8.94 -2.09
C LYS A 159 -14.80 -8.47 -0.68
N LYS A 160 -16.00 -8.77 -0.16
CA LYS A 160 -16.40 -8.45 1.21
C LYS A 160 -15.53 -9.17 2.26
N GLU A 161 -15.12 -10.40 1.99
CA GLU A 161 -14.27 -11.16 2.89
C GLU A 161 -12.84 -10.61 2.91
N CYS A 162 -12.28 -10.28 1.74
CA CYS A 162 -10.99 -9.62 1.64
C CYS A 162 -10.94 -8.28 2.38
N LEU A 163 -12.02 -7.50 2.34
CA LEU A 163 -12.10 -6.20 3.01
C LEU A 163 -12.19 -6.30 4.54
N LYS A 164 -12.59 -7.46 5.09
CA LYS A 164 -12.61 -7.69 6.55
C LYS A 164 -11.20 -7.96 7.08
N ASN A 165 -10.34 -8.56 6.27
CA ASN A 165 -8.96 -8.85 6.66
C ASN A 165 -8.17 -7.55 6.78
N GLY A 166 -7.42 -7.40 7.86
CA GLY A 166 -6.56 -6.24 8.07
C GLY A 166 -5.50 -6.10 6.97
N THR A 167 -5.00 -4.89 6.78
CA THR A 167 -3.98 -4.57 5.78
C THR A 167 -2.55 -4.61 6.34
N THR A 168 -2.37 -5.01 7.60
CA THR A 168 -1.04 -5.16 8.21
C THR A 168 -0.38 -6.44 7.70
N GLU A 169 0.95 -6.44 7.58
CA GLU A 169 1.71 -7.64 7.16
C GLU A 169 1.43 -8.85 8.05
N GLU A 170 1.27 -8.61 9.35
CA GLU A 170 0.96 -9.65 10.32
C GLU A 170 -0.43 -10.26 10.10
N SER A 171 -1.45 -9.44 9.87
CA SER A 171 -2.81 -9.92 9.55
C SER A 171 -2.84 -10.69 8.23
N ILE A 172 -2.09 -10.24 7.22
CA ILE A 172 -2.00 -10.91 5.92
C ILE A 172 -1.27 -12.26 6.05
N ALA A 173 -0.23 -12.34 6.88
CA ALA A 173 0.53 -13.58 7.11
C ALA A 173 -0.29 -14.68 7.78
N HIS A 174 -1.22 -14.31 8.65
CA HIS A 174 -2.08 -15.24 9.40
C HIS A 174 -3.45 -15.49 8.74
N ALA A 175 -3.83 -14.67 7.74
CA ALA A 175 -5.10 -14.83 7.03
C ALA A 175 -5.12 -16.12 6.20
N GLU A 176 -6.28 -16.77 6.15
CA GLU A 176 -6.52 -17.85 5.21
C GLU A 176 -6.37 -17.33 3.77
N LYS A 177 -5.62 -18.07 2.93
CA LYS A 177 -5.42 -17.71 1.53
C LYS A 177 -6.67 -18.05 0.75
N ILE A 178 -7.52 -17.06 0.54
CA ILE A 178 -8.71 -17.15 -0.28
C ILE A 178 -8.45 -16.52 -1.65
N GLY A 179 -9.15 -16.96 -2.67
CA GLY A 179 -9.02 -16.43 -4.03
C GLY A 179 -10.30 -16.62 -4.84
N PHE A 180 -10.47 -15.74 -5.82
CA PHE A 180 -11.51 -15.86 -6.85
C PHE A 180 -10.83 -16.09 -8.20
N LYS A 181 -11.13 -17.22 -8.85
CA LYS A 181 -10.56 -17.57 -10.16
C LYS A 181 -11.34 -16.88 -11.26
N THR A 182 -10.63 -16.21 -12.16
CA THR A 182 -11.22 -15.58 -13.35
C THR A 182 -10.94 -16.43 -14.60
N GLU A 183 -11.65 -16.13 -15.68
CA GLU A 183 -11.42 -16.71 -17.01
C GLU A 183 -10.29 -16.03 -17.80
N ILE A 184 -9.74 -14.93 -17.25
CA ILE A 184 -8.67 -14.19 -17.91
C ILE A 184 -7.38 -15.00 -17.83
N LEU A 185 -6.73 -15.19 -18.99
CA LEU A 185 -5.45 -15.84 -19.09
C LEU A 185 -4.34 -14.80 -19.30
N ALA A 186 -3.20 -15.03 -18.65
CA ALA A 186 -1.99 -14.25 -18.87
C ALA A 186 -0.95 -15.11 -19.60
N VAL A 187 -0.33 -14.54 -20.62
CA VAL A 187 0.71 -15.22 -21.39
C VAL A 187 2.01 -15.21 -20.58
N ASN A 188 2.65 -16.37 -20.48
CA ASN A 188 3.98 -16.44 -19.85
C ASN A 188 4.99 -15.70 -20.74
N PRO A 189 5.72 -14.68 -20.21
CA PRO A 189 6.65 -13.91 -21.03
C PRO A 189 7.88 -14.67 -21.51
N PHE A 190 8.12 -15.88 -20.97
CA PHE A 190 9.24 -16.76 -21.36
C PHE A 190 8.82 -17.95 -22.22
N ASP A 191 7.52 -18.25 -22.26
CA ASP A 191 6.98 -19.36 -23.04
C ASP A 191 5.52 -19.03 -23.40
N GLU A 192 5.31 -18.59 -24.65
CA GLU A 192 4.00 -18.17 -25.15
C GLU A 192 3.00 -19.33 -25.25
N GLU A 193 3.44 -20.59 -25.20
CA GLU A 193 2.56 -21.77 -25.20
C GLU A 193 1.91 -21.97 -23.81
N ILE A 194 2.52 -21.46 -22.75
CA ILE A 194 2.02 -21.55 -21.37
C ILE A 194 1.13 -20.32 -21.06
N LYS A 195 -0.13 -20.62 -20.72
CA LYS A 195 -1.15 -19.61 -20.41
C LYS A 195 -1.83 -19.89 -19.10
#